data_4fc2de20794fb5b10192433748b34dda
#
_entry.id   4fc2de20794fb5b10192433748b34dda
#
_cell.length_a   1.000
_cell.length_b   1.000
_cell.length_c   1.000
_cell.angle_alpha   90.00
_cell.angle_beta   90.00
_cell.angle_gamma   90.00
#
_symmetry.space_group_name_H-M   'P 1'
#
loop_
_entity.id
_entity.type
_entity.pdbx_description
1 polymer ?
#
loop_
_entity_poly.entity_id
_entity_poly.type
_entity_poly.pdbx_seq_one_letter_code
_entity_poly.pdbx_strand_id
1 'polypeptide(L)' 'DRGYAISFQQVEHYRAPEWPDGPTPQQAHLDLYVDSIEDAAAHAEQLGARRHAVQPDESGSYLVFTDPAGHPFCLCLA' A
#
# COMPACT_ATOMS: atom_id res chain seq x y z
N ASP A 1 17.71 -15.03 4.10
CA ASP A 1 18.20 -13.73 4.49
C ASP A 1 17.44 -13.20 5.69
N ARG A 2 18.15 -12.57 6.61
CA ARG A 2 17.58 -12.07 7.84
C ARG A 2 17.82 -10.58 8.05
N GLY A 3 18.08 -9.85 6.98
CA GLY A 3 18.45 -8.46 7.08
C GLY A 3 17.33 -7.56 7.63
N TYR A 4 16.11 -7.75 7.14
CA TYR A 4 15.03 -6.81 7.45
C TYR A 4 13.72 -7.53 7.68
N ALA A 5 12.87 -6.90 8.49
CA ALA A 5 11.51 -7.37 8.73
C ALA A 5 10.61 -6.19 8.97
N ILE A 6 9.36 -6.31 8.53
CA ILE A 6 8.32 -5.33 8.82
C ILE A 6 7.27 -6.03 9.64
N SER A 7 6.94 -5.45 10.78
CA SER A 7 5.96 -6.02 11.70
C SER A 7 4.80 -5.05 11.89
N PHE A 8 3.62 -5.60 12.05
CA PHE A 8 2.41 -4.83 12.32
C PHE A 8 2.00 -5.11 13.76
N GLN A 9 1.93 -4.04 14.54
CA GLN A 9 1.54 -4.15 15.95
C GLN A 9 0.04 -3.90 16.08
N GLN A 10 -0.66 -4.86 16.65
CA GLN A 10 -2.09 -4.71 16.89
C GLN A 10 -2.32 -3.77 18.06
N VAL A 11 -3.25 -2.83 17.89
CA VAL A 11 -3.59 -1.85 18.93
C VAL A 11 -5.10 -1.82 19.12
N GLU A 12 -5.55 -1.38 20.31
CA GLU A 12 -6.98 -1.40 20.65
C GLU A 12 -7.78 -0.35 19.86
N HIS A 13 -7.25 0.84 19.73
CA HIS A 13 -7.99 1.97 19.15
C HIS A 13 -7.38 2.39 17.82
N TYR A 14 -7.34 1.44 16.90
CA TYR A 14 -6.80 1.70 15.58
C TYR A 14 -7.78 2.51 14.74
N ARG A 15 -7.25 3.50 14.03
CA ARG A 15 -7.98 4.24 12.99
C ARG A 15 -7.20 4.14 11.71
N ALA A 16 -7.86 3.66 10.66
CA ALA A 16 -7.22 3.57 9.36
C ALA A 16 -6.89 4.97 8.84
N PRO A 17 -5.71 5.16 8.21
CA PRO A 17 -5.40 6.45 7.63
C PRO A 17 -6.32 6.77 6.46
N GLU A 18 -6.50 8.06 6.24
CA GLU A 18 -7.30 8.58 5.14
C GLU A 18 -6.37 9.34 4.20
N TRP A 19 -6.32 8.90 2.98
CA TRP A 19 -5.41 9.47 1.99
C TRP A 19 -6.16 9.61 0.68
N PRO A 20 -5.97 10.71 -0.06
CA PRO A 20 -5.06 11.82 0.22
C PRO A 20 -5.56 12.80 1.26
N ASP A 21 -6.85 12.81 1.56
CA ASP A 21 -7.46 13.78 2.48
C ASP A 21 -8.23 13.07 3.58
N GLY A 22 -8.35 13.73 4.73
CA GLY A 22 -9.14 13.24 5.84
C GLY A 22 -8.50 13.60 7.17
N PRO A 23 -9.25 13.44 8.28
CA PRO A 23 -8.77 13.82 9.60
C PRO A 23 -7.68 12.91 10.17
N THR A 24 -7.52 11.70 9.61
CA THR A 24 -6.50 10.76 10.07
C THR A 24 -5.48 10.55 8.94
N PRO A 25 -4.42 11.37 8.87
CA PRO A 25 -3.45 11.24 7.77
C PRO A 25 -2.61 9.98 7.89
N GLN A 26 -2.04 9.55 6.77
CA GLN A 26 -1.09 8.44 6.84
C GLN A 26 0.16 8.87 7.59
N GLN A 27 0.69 7.97 8.42
CA GLN A 27 1.88 8.22 9.21
C GLN A 27 3.11 7.56 8.60
N ALA A 28 2.89 6.56 7.79
CA ALA A 28 3.96 5.83 7.13
C ALA A 28 3.48 5.35 5.77
N HIS A 29 4.39 5.13 4.86
CA HIS A 29 4.09 4.73 3.50
C HIS A 29 5.20 3.83 3.00
N LEU A 30 4.85 2.73 2.36
CA LEU A 30 5.81 1.81 1.78
C LEU A 30 5.74 1.88 0.27
N ASP A 31 6.89 1.93 -0.37
CA ASP A 31 7.01 1.76 -1.81
C ASP A 31 7.71 0.44 -2.07
N LEU A 32 7.03 -0.46 -2.76
CA LEU A 32 7.57 -1.78 -3.08
C LEU A 32 7.89 -1.80 -4.57
N TYR A 33 9.16 -2.00 -4.89
CA TYR A 33 9.62 -2.02 -6.28
C TYR A 33 9.49 -3.42 -6.84
N VAL A 34 8.81 -3.52 -7.98
CA VAL A 34 8.48 -4.80 -8.61
C VAL A 34 8.84 -4.77 -10.08
N ASP A 35 9.03 -5.94 -10.68
CA ASP A 35 9.36 -6.05 -12.10
C ASP A 35 8.14 -5.90 -12.99
N SER A 36 6.98 -6.36 -12.52
CA SER A 36 5.73 -6.25 -13.24
C SER A 36 4.64 -5.77 -12.28
N ILE A 37 4.13 -4.56 -12.51
CA ILE A 37 3.07 -4.01 -11.68
C ILE A 37 1.79 -4.84 -11.82
N GLU A 38 1.46 -5.29 -13.03
CA GLU A 38 0.25 -6.08 -13.24
C GLU A 38 0.27 -7.39 -12.45
N ASP A 39 1.39 -8.12 -12.48
CA ASP A 39 1.52 -9.36 -11.74
C ASP A 39 1.51 -9.12 -10.24
N ALA A 40 2.23 -8.10 -9.79
CA ALA A 40 2.28 -7.77 -8.37
C ALA A 40 0.91 -7.30 -7.86
N ALA A 41 0.17 -6.53 -8.67
CA ALA A 41 -1.16 -6.08 -8.31
C ALA A 41 -2.12 -7.26 -8.14
N ALA A 42 -2.10 -8.20 -9.09
CA ALA A 42 -2.95 -9.39 -9.00
C ALA A 42 -2.65 -10.18 -7.74
N HIS A 43 -1.37 -10.35 -7.43
CA HIS A 43 -0.95 -11.07 -6.23
C HIS A 43 -1.38 -10.33 -4.95
N ALA A 44 -1.19 -9.02 -4.91
CA ALA A 44 -1.58 -8.22 -3.76
C ALA A 44 -3.08 -8.30 -3.52
N GLU A 45 -3.87 -8.24 -4.59
CA GLU A 45 -5.33 -8.31 -4.46
C GLU A 45 -5.79 -9.68 -3.98
N GLN A 46 -5.10 -10.74 -4.37
CA GLN A 46 -5.37 -12.08 -3.83
C GLN A 46 -5.12 -12.15 -2.33
N LEU A 47 -4.18 -11.37 -1.83
CA LEU A 47 -3.85 -11.34 -0.40
C LEU A 47 -4.72 -10.38 0.39
N GLY A 48 -5.65 -9.69 -0.26
CA GLY A 48 -6.59 -8.81 0.42
C GLY A 48 -6.33 -7.33 0.27
N ALA A 49 -5.31 -6.94 -0.47
CA ALA A 49 -5.08 -5.53 -0.76
C ALA A 49 -6.14 -5.01 -1.72
N ARG A 50 -6.39 -3.71 -1.65
CA ARG A 50 -7.36 -3.05 -2.53
C ARG A 50 -6.68 -1.94 -3.30
N ARG A 51 -6.95 -1.88 -4.59
CA ARG A 51 -6.47 -0.79 -5.41
C ARG A 51 -7.18 0.50 -4.97
N HIS A 52 -6.42 1.55 -4.69
CA HIS A 52 -7.00 2.80 -4.22
C HIS A 52 -7.76 3.50 -5.36
N ALA A 53 -8.84 4.20 -5.00
CA ALA A 53 -9.62 4.93 -5.99
C ALA A 53 -8.85 6.12 -6.57
N VAL A 54 -7.95 6.72 -5.78
CA VAL A 54 -7.13 7.84 -6.22
C VAL A 54 -5.79 7.30 -6.71
N GLN A 55 -5.50 7.53 -8.00
CA GLN A 55 -4.25 7.10 -8.62
C GLN A 55 -3.56 8.33 -9.22
N PRO A 56 -2.61 8.94 -8.46
CA PRO A 56 -2.00 10.19 -8.91
C PRO A 56 -1.14 10.04 -10.16
N ASP A 57 -0.58 8.86 -10.41
CA ASP A 57 0.30 8.65 -11.55
C ASP A 57 -0.48 8.07 -12.72
N GLU A 58 -0.50 8.79 -13.84
CA GLU A 58 -1.18 8.35 -15.04
C GLU A 58 -0.27 7.56 -15.98
N SER A 59 1.04 7.60 -15.74
CA SER A 59 2.01 6.94 -16.63
C SER A 59 2.09 5.43 -16.39
N GLY A 60 1.60 4.95 -15.25
CA GLY A 60 1.69 3.55 -14.90
C GLY A 60 3.00 3.17 -14.20
N SER A 61 3.78 4.15 -13.77
CA SER A 61 5.02 3.90 -13.05
C SER A 61 4.79 3.36 -11.65
N TYR A 62 3.65 3.66 -11.06
CA TYR A 62 3.27 3.09 -9.77
C TYR A 62 1.76 3.08 -9.60
N LEU A 63 1.29 2.20 -8.74
CA LEU A 63 -0.13 2.14 -8.36
C LEU A 63 -0.24 2.18 -6.84
N VAL A 64 -1.25 2.89 -6.35
CA VAL A 64 -1.54 3.01 -4.93
C VAL A 64 -2.54 1.95 -4.51
N PHE A 65 -2.26 1.30 -3.39
CA PHE A 65 -3.12 0.29 -2.79
C PHE A 65 -3.32 0.58 -1.33
N THR A 66 -4.30 -0.08 -0.72
CA THR A 66 -4.40 -0.18 0.72
C THR A 66 -4.29 -1.64 1.11
N ASP A 67 -3.64 -1.90 2.25
CA ASP A 67 -3.60 -3.24 2.80
C ASP A 67 -4.93 -3.54 3.52
N PRO A 68 -5.13 -4.79 4.02
CA PRO A 68 -6.41 -5.12 4.66
C PRO A 68 -6.77 -4.24 5.86
N ALA A 69 -5.78 -3.64 6.51
CA ALA A 69 -6.03 -2.72 7.63
C ALA A 69 -6.21 -1.27 7.18
N GLY A 70 -6.06 -1.00 5.89
CA GLY A 70 -6.26 0.34 5.34
C GLY A 70 -5.01 1.18 5.21
N HIS A 71 -3.82 0.63 5.42
CA HIS A 71 -2.58 1.38 5.24
C HIS A 71 -2.28 1.56 3.76
N PRO A 72 -2.02 2.79 3.30
CA PRO A 72 -1.61 3.00 1.90
C PRO A 72 -0.20 2.49 1.64
N PHE A 73 -0.01 1.93 0.46
CA PHE A 73 1.31 1.56 -0.03
C PHE A 73 1.30 1.62 -1.55
N CYS A 74 2.47 1.65 -2.16
CA CYS A 74 2.58 1.68 -3.62
C CYS A 74 3.34 0.49 -4.14
N LEU A 75 2.92 0.00 -5.30
CA LEU A 75 3.71 -0.91 -6.11
C LEU A 75 4.34 -0.05 -7.21
N CYS A 76 5.65 -0.05 -7.26
CA CYS A 76 6.41 0.83 -8.15
C CYS A 76 7.22 -0.01 -9.14
N LEU A 77 7.28 0.46 -10.36
CA LEU A 77 8.09 -0.22 -11.38
C LEU A 77 9.56 -0.02 -11.07
N ALA A 78 10.28 -1.12 -10.99
CA ALA A 78 11.72 -1.10 -10.71
C ALA A 78 12.51 -0.58 -11.90
#